data_bf2d042fac9709b1954f186897e1ac9e
#
_entry.id   bf2d042fac9709b1954f186897e1ac9e
#
_cell.length_a   1.000
_cell.length_b   1.000
_cell.length_c   1.000
_cell.angle_alpha   90.00
_cell.angle_beta   90.00
_cell.angle_gamma   90.00
#
_symmetry.space_group_name_H-M   'P 1'
#
loop_
_entity.id
_entity.type
_entity.pdbx_description
1 polymer ?
#
loop_
_entity_poly.entity_id
_entity_poly.type
_entity_poly.pdbx_seq_one_letter_code
_entity_poly.pdbx_strand_id
1 'polypeptide(L)'
;MAMKYGLALPYNSTKLVAEAAHLEEESGWDGFFLGDAIWCEDPMIALAAAAMTTSRIQLGTMVIPVPRRSPWNIASESIALDQLSNGRLILGLGTGAVWMGWQGFPDEVTNAKTRAEMLDETIDILSRMYQREQFDYDGKHYHVKLTLLDQQYYPPKPIQQPRIPLWTPLIWRREKSKERILKCDGLFVEKWSVDGKPKEVTPQDIREIKAYVEANRTLTTPFDIVLSSGAAEVESAQHRDKILSFQEAGVTWWIEELWDVTQERVIEHIRQGPPKAK
;
A
#
# COMPACT_ATOMS: atom_id res chain seq x y z
N MET A 1 -15.88 -8.77 -9.89
CA MET A 1 -16.13 -8.01 -8.64
C MET A 1 -16.32 -6.55 -9.00
N ALA A 2 -17.11 -5.79 -8.21
CA ALA A 2 -17.14 -4.35 -8.38
C ALA A 2 -15.78 -3.74 -8.01
N MET A 3 -15.33 -2.73 -8.74
CA MET A 3 -14.11 -1.98 -8.40
C MET A 3 -14.35 -1.19 -7.13
N LYS A 4 -13.34 -1.13 -6.27
CA LYS A 4 -13.32 -0.37 -5.03
C LYS A 4 -12.69 0.99 -5.24
N TYR A 5 -13.08 1.96 -4.41
CA TYR A 5 -12.60 3.33 -4.46
C TYR A 5 -11.97 3.75 -3.14
N GLY A 6 -10.82 4.38 -3.21
CA GLY A 6 -10.12 4.88 -2.03
C GLY A 6 -9.53 6.26 -2.24
N LEU A 7 -9.17 6.90 -1.13
CA LEU A 7 -8.43 8.14 -1.13
C LEU A 7 -7.07 7.95 -0.49
N ALA A 8 -6.05 8.59 -1.07
CA ALA A 8 -4.74 8.74 -0.46
C ALA A 8 -4.55 10.22 -0.12
N LEU A 9 -4.44 10.50 1.17
CA LEU A 9 -4.47 11.86 1.69
C LEU A 9 -3.10 12.37 2.14
N PRO A 10 -2.87 13.69 2.04
CA PRO A 10 -1.73 14.34 2.68
C PRO A 10 -1.92 14.35 4.20
N TYR A 11 -0.79 14.34 4.92
CA TYR A 11 -0.78 14.44 6.37
C TYR A 11 -0.88 15.87 6.84
N ASN A 12 -1.65 16.09 7.92
CA ASN A 12 -1.65 17.36 8.61
C ASN A 12 -1.70 17.19 10.14
N SER A 13 -2.41 16.21 10.65
CA SER A 13 -2.38 15.78 12.05
C SER A 13 -3.14 14.46 12.22
N THR A 14 -2.66 13.61 13.12
CA THR A 14 -3.28 12.31 13.43
C THR A 14 -4.77 12.45 13.81
N LYS A 15 -5.14 13.55 14.47
CA LYS A 15 -6.54 13.82 14.82
C LYS A 15 -7.39 14.08 13.56
N LEU A 16 -6.90 14.92 12.64
CA LEU A 16 -7.59 15.21 11.38
C LEU A 16 -7.66 13.98 10.48
N VAL A 17 -6.65 13.13 10.50
CA VAL A 17 -6.65 11.83 9.80
C VAL A 17 -7.78 10.94 10.29
N ALA A 18 -7.98 10.83 11.61
CA ALA A 18 -9.07 10.04 12.17
C ALA A 18 -10.47 10.59 11.80
N GLU A 19 -10.61 11.92 11.82
CA GLU A 19 -11.85 12.60 11.40
C GLU A 19 -12.11 12.40 9.89
N ALA A 20 -11.08 12.49 9.04
CA ALA A 20 -11.18 12.27 7.60
C ALA A 20 -11.57 10.83 7.28
N ALA A 21 -10.95 9.84 7.91
CA ALA A 21 -11.26 8.42 7.71
C ALA A 21 -12.72 8.10 8.09
N HIS A 22 -13.22 8.69 9.19
CA HIS A 22 -14.61 8.55 9.57
C HIS A 22 -15.55 9.16 8.53
N LEU A 23 -15.26 10.37 8.05
CA LEU A 23 -16.02 11.04 7.02
C LEU A 23 -16.02 10.27 5.68
N GLU A 24 -14.88 9.69 5.29
CA GLU A 24 -14.78 8.83 4.10
C GLU A 24 -15.69 7.60 4.23
N GLU A 25 -15.67 6.94 5.39
CA GLU A 25 -16.55 5.80 5.66
C GLU A 25 -18.02 6.19 5.55
N GLU A 26 -18.42 7.34 6.10
CA GLU A 26 -19.81 7.85 6.02
C GLU A 26 -20.19 8.23 4.58
N SER A 27 -19.25 8.75 3.81
CA SER A 27 -19.44 9.15 2.41
C SER A 27 -19.42 7.97 1.42
N GLY A 28 -19.14 6.76 1.90
CA GLY A 28 -19.26 5.52 1.13
C GLY A 28 -18.00 5.11 0.37
N TRP A 29 -16.85 5.65 0.71
CA TRP A 29 -15.55 5.17 0.21
C TRP A 29 -15.20 3.79 0.77
N ASP A 30 -14.42 3.02 0.02
CA ASP A 30 -14.01 1.66 0.38
C ASP A 30 -12.67 1.61 1.10
N GLY A 31 -11.81 2.61 0.95
CA GLY A 31 -10.45 2.59 1.50
C GLY A 31 -9.84 3.95 1.75
N PHE A 32 -9.15 4.05 2.88
CA PHE A 32 -8.40 5.20 3.36
C PHE A 32 -6.90 4.86 3.41
N PHE A 33 -6.07 5.63 2.70
CA PHE A 33 -4.66 5.33 2.54
C PHE A 33 -3.76 6.49 2.95
N LEU A 34 -2.63 6.14 3.59
CA LEU A 34 -1.61 7.10 4.00
C LEU A 34 -0.22 6.69 3.47
N GLY A 35 0.57 7.66 3.02
CA GLY A 35 1.97 7.44 2.69
C GLY A 35 2.89 7.54 3.93
N ASP A 36 4.18 7.32 3.78
CA ASP A 36 5.21 7.51 4.82
C ASP A 36 6.39 8.29 4.22
N ALA A 37 6.40 9.62 4.42
CA ALA A 37 7.51 10.46 4.03
C ALA A 37 8.59 10.48 5.12
N ILE A 38 9.80 10.96 4.78
CA ILE A 38 10.97 10.88 5.68
C ILE A 38 10.75 11.63 7.01
N TRP A 39 10.00 12.73 6.97
CA TRP A 39 9.68 13.56 8.14
C TRP A 39 8.21 13.98 8.08
N CYS A 40 7.35 13.05 8.48
CA CYS A 40 5.90 13.27 8.60
C CYS A 40 5.37 12.56 9.86
N GLU A 41 4.10 12.70 10.14
CA GLU A 41 3.44 11.87 11.14
C GLU A 41 3.52 10.39 10.77
N ASP A 42 3.68 9.55 11.78
CA ASP A 42 3.78 8.10 11.57
C ASP A 42 2.44 7.54 11.06
N PRO A 43 2.41 6.92 9.87
CA PRO A 43 1.16 6.43 9.28
C PRO A 43 0.54 5.27 10.08
N MET A 44 1.33 4.45 10.78
CA MET A 44 0.78 3.35 11.57
C MET A 44 0.03 3.87 12.80
N ILE A 45 0.54 4.94 13.43
CA ILE A 45 -0.14 5.62 14.54
C ILE A 45 -1.40 6.33 14.04
N ALA A 46 -1.33 7.01 12.91
CA ALA A 46 -2.46 7.72 12.33
C ALA A 46 -3.57 6.75 11.90
N LEU A 47 -3.22 5.61 11.27
CA LEU A 47 -4.16 4.55 10.92
C LEU A 47 -4.75 3.85 12.16
N ALA A 48 -4.01 3.76 13.27
CA ALA A 48 -4.57 3.24 14.53
C ALA A 48 -5.68 4.17 15.06
N ALA A 49 -5.48 5.49 14.98
CA ALA A 49 -6.52 6.46 15.32
C ALA A 49 -7.74 6.35 14.37
N ALA A 50 -7.52 6.21 13.08
CA ALA A 50 -8.57 5.97 12.08
C ALA A 50 -9.32 4.65 12.34
N ALA A 51 -8.63 3.59 12.74
CA ALA A 51 -9.24 2.30 13.08
C ALA A 51 -10.25 2.41 14.23
N MET A 52 -10.00 3.29 15.19
CA MET A 52 -10.86 3.51 16.36
C MET A 52 -12.12 4.33 16.03
N THR A 53 -12.14 5.07 14.92
CA THR A 53 -13.25 5.92 14.50
C THR A 53 -14.06 5.35 13.34
N THR A 54 -13.64 4.19 12.80
CA THR A 54 -14.26 3.53 11.65
C THR A 54 -14.56 2.07 11.93
N SER A 55 -15.42 1.45 11.14
CA SER A 55 -15.83 0.05 11.33
C SER A 55 -15.82 -0.80 10.06
N ARG A 56 -15.80 -0.19 8.88
CA ARG A 56 -16.00 -0.83 7.57
C ARG A 56 -14.87 -0.56 6.57
N ILE A 57 -14.45 0.71 6.47
CA ILE A 57 -13.48 1.16 5.48
C ILE A 57 -12.14 0.42 5.64
N GLN A 58 -11.54 -0.01 4.53
CA GLN A 58 -10.18 -0.57 4.54
C GLN A 58 -9.19 0.54 4.90
N LEU A 59 -8.19 0.20 5.69
CA LEU A 59 -7.14 1.13 6.12
C LEU A 59 -5.83 0.67 5.51
N GLY A 60 -5.10 1.54 4.84
CA GLY A 60 -3.89 1.10 4.15
C GLY A 60 -2.75 2.09 4.16
N THR A 61 -1.57 1.57 3.87
CA THR A 61 -0.37 2.38 3.63
C THR A 61 -0.07 2.45 2.14
N MET A 62 0.33 3.63 1.65
CA MET A 62 0.68 3.86 0.25
C MET A 62 1.91 4.78 0.13
N VAL A 63 3.09 4.31 0.49
CA VAL A 63 3.53 3.00 1.03
C VAL A 63 4.47 3.19 2.22
N ILE A 64 4.70 2.13 3.02
CA ILE A 64 5.79 2.14 4.02
C ILE A 64 7.13 1.93 3.29
N PRO A 65 8.10 2.83 3.43
CA PRO A 65 9.46 2.63 2.91
C PRO A 65 10.23 1.67 3.82
N VAL A 66 10.28 0.39 3.43
CA VAL A 66 10.87 -0.67 4.26
C VAL A 66 12.32 -0.43 4.71
N PRO A 67 13.19 0.27 3.96
CA PRO A 67 14.56 0.51 4.41
C PRO A 67 14.67 1.33 5.72
N ARG A 68 13.61 2.04 6.10
CA ARG A 68 13.55 2.87 7.30
C ARG A 68 13.07 2.10 8.54
N ARG A 69 12.63 0.85 8.39
CA ARG A 69 12.06 0.05 9.47
C ARG A 69 12.56 -1.40 9.39
N SER A 70 12.81 -2.03 10.52
CA SER A 70 13.11 -3.46 10.51
C SER A 70 11.85 -4.29 10.22
N PRO A 71 11.96 -5.43 9.53
CA PRO A 71 10.81 -6.28 9.20
C PRO A 71 9.99 -6.71 10.42
N TRP A 72 10.64 -7.00 11.55
CA TRP A 72 9.95 -7.40 12.78
C TRP A 72 9.19 -6.27 13.45
N ASN A 73 9.63 -5.00 13.31
CA ASN A 73 8.87 -3.84 13.76
C ASN A 73 7.62 -3.67 12.90
N ILE A 74 7.77 -3.74 11.56
CA ILE A 74 6.63 -3.71 10.64
C ILE A 74 5.64 -4.82 10.97
N ALA A 75 6.12 -6.05 11.26
CA ALA A 75 5.26 -7.17 11.65
C ALA A 75 4.45 -6.86 12.92
N SER A 76 5.13 -6.39 13.98
CA SER A 76 4.47 -6.09 15.27
C SER A 76 3.43 -4.96 15.13
N GLU A 77 3.80 -3.88 14.46
CA GLU A 77 2.94 -2.72 14.23
C GLU A 77 1.71 -3.09 13.39
N SER A 78 1.92 -3.82 12.29
CA SER A 78 0.84 -4.21 11.39
C SER A 78 -0.10 -5.25 12.00
N ILE A 79 0.40 -6.21 12.79
CA ILE A 79 -0.45 -7.16 13.51
C ILE A 79 -1.32 -6.43 14.54
N ALA A 80 -0.74 -5.50 15.29
CA ALA A 80 -1.49 -4.71 16.26
C ALA A 80 -2.59 -3.87 15.57
N LEU A 81 -2.27 -3.23 14.44
CA LEU A 81 -3.24 -2.44 13.68
C LEU A 81 -4.31 -3.33 13.01
N ASP A 82 -3.95 -4.50 12.51
CA ASP A 82 -4.89 -5.46 11.94
C ASP A 82 -5.92 -5.92 12.98
N GLN A 83 -5.46 -6.20 14.21
CA GLN A 83 -6.34 -6.54 15.33
C GLN A 83 -7.21 -5.36 15.75
N LEU A 84 -6.64 -4.16 15.88
CA LEU A 84 -7.36 -2.95 16.26
C LEU A 84 -8.44 -2.60 15.24
N SER A 85 -8.17 -2.79 13.97
CA SER A 85 -9.11 -2.53 12.87
C SER A 85 -10.07 -3.68 12.61
N ASN A 86 -9.96 -4.80 13.32
CA ASN A 86 -10.73 -6.02 13.07
C ASN A 86 -10.57 -6.56 11.63
N GLY A 87 -9.31 -6.67 11.18
CA GLY A 87 -8.98 -7.29 9.88
C GLY A 87 -9.21 -6.38 8.67
N ARG A 88 -9.04 -5.07 8.82
CA ARG A 88 -9.23 -4.10 7.71
C ARG A 88 -7.94 -3.51 7.17
N LEU A 89 -6.77 -3.94 7.65
CA LEU A 89 -5.49 -3.42 7.20
C LEU A 89 -5.09 -3.97 5.84
N ILE A 90 -4.59 -3.09 4.97
CA ILE A 90 -3.84 -3.41 3.75
C ILE A 90 -2.45 -2.79 3.91
N LEU A 91 -1.40 -3.61 3.86
CA LEU A 91 -0.03 -3.13 4.06
C LEU A 91 0.67 -2.91 2.72
N GLY A 92 0.73 -1.67 2.29
CA GLY A 92 1.51 -1.26 1.14
C GLY A 92 2.98 -1.04 1.53
N LEU A 93 3.89 -1.76 0.88
CA LEU A 93 5.33 -1.74 1.12
C LEU A 93 6.08 -1.23 -0.11
N GLY A 94 7.06 -0.38 0.09
CA GLY A 94 7.83 0.18 -1.02
C GLY A 94 9.29 0.47 -0.67
N THR A 95 10.02 0.98 -1.65
CA THR A 95 11.43 1.36 -1.49
C THR A 95 11.64 2.78 -0.98
N GLY A 96 10.57 3.57 -0.91
CA GLY A 96 10.60 4.97 -0.49
C GLY A 96 11.03 5.94 -1.58
N ALA A 97 10.69 7.22 -1.39
CA ALA A 97 10.92 8.34 -2.29
C ALA A 97 12.11 9.18 -1.80
N VAL A 98 13.34 8.79 -2.16
CA VAL A 98 14.58 9.46 -1.72
C VAL A 98 14.58 10.96 -2.03
N TRP A 99 13.96 11.35 -3.14
CA TRP A 99 13.83 12.74 -3.58
C TRP A 99 13.00 13.62 -2.62
N MET A 100 12.25 13.01 -1.69
CA MET A 100 11.47 13.71 -0.66
C MET A 100 12.31 14.10 0.57
N GLY A 101 13.61 14.32 0.45
CA GLY A 101 14.44 14.88 1.50
C GLY A 101 15.31 13.88 2.28
N TRP A 102 15.45 12.64 1.84
CA TRP A 102 16.30 11.65 2.53
C TRP A 102 17.76 12.06 2.67
N GLN A 103 18.26 12.90 1.78
CA GLN A 103 19.62 13.46 1.88
C GLN A 103 19.85 14.30 3.15
N GLY A 104 18.80 14.75 3.82
CA GLY A 104 18.87 15.37 5.13
C GLY A 104 19.15 14.39 6.29
N PHE A 105 19.12 13.09 6.01
CA PHE A 105 19.28 12.00 6.98
C PHE A 105 20.39 11.07 6.46
N PRO A 106 21.67 11.35 6.74
CA PRO A 106 22.81 10.71 6.09
C PRO A 106 22.92 9.19 6.37
N ASP A 107 22.32 8.71 7.45
CA ASP A 107 22.31 7.28 7.81
C ASP A 107 21.25 6.47 7.05
N GLU A 108 20.35 7.13 6.31
CA GLU A 108 19.31 6.46 5.55
C GLU A 108 19.84 5.80 4.27
N VAL A 109 19.29 4.63 3.95
CA VAL A 109 19.69 3.86 2.77
C VAL A 109 19.16 4.50 1.49
N THR A 110 20.02 5.19 0.75
CA THR A 110 19.66 5.88 -0.50
C THR A 110 19.88 5.06 -1.77
N ASN A 111 20.72 4.02 -1.74
CA ASN A 111 21.01 3.18 -2.90
C ASN A 111 19.77 2.40 -3.36
N ALA A 112 19.34 2.61 -4.60
CA ALA A 112 18.10 2.04 -5.12
C ALA A 112 18.11 0.49 -5.19
N LYS A 113 19.27 -0.11 -5.50
CA LYS A 113 19.41 -1.58 -5.55
C LYS A 113 19.29 -2.18 -4.15
N THR A 114 20.00 -1.62 -3.19
CA THR A 114 19.95 -2.03 -1.77
C THR A 114 18.53 -1.95 -1.24
N ARG A 115 17.82 -0.83 -1.49
CA ARG A 115 16.43 -0.66 -1.06
C ARG A 115 15.48 -1.69 -1.67
N ALA A 116 15.68 -2.03 -2.95
CA ALA A 116 14.88 -3.05 -3.61
C ALA A 116 15.15 -4.46 -3.05
N GLU A 117 16.41 -4.78 -2.77
CA GLU A 117 16.80 -6.04 -2.13
C GLU A 117 16.22 -6.13 -0.70
N MET A 118 16.27 -5.06 0.08
CA MET A 118 15.65 -5.01 1.42
C MET A 118 14.13 -5.20 1.35
N LEU A 119 13.46 -4.66 0.32
CA LEU A 119 12.03 -4.87 0.11
C LEU A 119 11.70 -6.34 -0.19
N ASP A 120 12.49 -7.00 -1.03
CA ASP A 120 12.32 -8.41 -1.35
C ASP A 120 12.45 -9.29 -0.09
N GLU A 121 13.51 -9.05 0.72
CA GLU A 121 13.73 -9.77 1.98
C GLU A 121 12.63 -9.47 3.02
N THR A 122 12.17 -8.22 3.11
CA THR A 122 11.07 -7.85 4.03
C THR A 122 9.78 -8.59 3.71
N ILE A 123 9.40 -8.70 2.43
CA ILE A 123 8.20 -9.44 1.99
C ILE A 123 8.31 -10.92 2.39
N ASP A 124 9.47 -11.53 2.19
CA ASP A 124 9.71 -12.93 2.53
C ASP A 124 9.62 -13.16 4.06
N ILE A 125 10.24 -12.28 4.86
CA ILE A 125 10.22 -12.34 6.33
C ILE A 125 8.80 -12.13 6.86
N LEU A 126 8.09 -11.08 6.43
CA LEU A 126 6.73 -10.78 6.89
C LEU A 126 5.76 -11.92 6.58
N SER A 127 5.86 -12.51 5.39
CA SER A 127 4.99 -13.61 4.97
C SER A 127 5.06 -14.81 5.93
N ARG A 128 6.24 -15.10 6.49
CA ARG A 128 6.45 -16.15 7.46
C ARG A 128 6.09 -15.73 8.89
N MET A 129 6.40 -14.47 9.27
CA MET A 129 6.07 -13.94 10.60
C MET A 129 4.55 -13.91 10.84
N TYR A 130 3.74 -13.51 9.84
CA TYR A 130 2.28 -13.51 9.97
C TYR A 130 1.66 -14.89 10.16
N GLN A 131 2.33 -15.92 9.68
CA GLN A 131 1.93 -17.31 9.91
C GLN A 131 2.43 -17.86 11.25
N ARG A 132 3.22 -17.07 11.99
CA ARG A 132 3.92 -17.48 13.23
C ARG A 132 4.82 -18.69 13.02
N GLU A 133 5.42 -18.81 11.84
CA GLU A 133 6.43 -19.82 11.61
C GLU A 133 7.63 -19.62 12.53
N GLN A 134 8.21 -20.71 13.00
CA GLN A 134 9.52 -20.70 13.64
C GLN A 134 10.56 -20.92 12.53
N PHE A 135 11.36 -19.91 12.22
CA PHE A 135 12.30 -19.97 11.12
C PHE A 135 13.56 -19.16 11.39
N ASP A 136 14.62 -19.52 10.68
CA ASP A 136 15.79 -18.69 10.50
C ASP A 136 15.81 -18.13 9.08
N TYR A 137 16.32 -16.91 8.94
CA TYR A 137 16.49 -16.23 7.68
C TYR A 137 17.89 -15.65 7.63
N ASP A 138 18.65 -15.99 6.61
CA ASP A 138 20.02 -15.52 6.37
C ASP A 138 20.08 -14.82 5.01
N GLY A 139 19.56 -13.58 4.97
CA GLY A 139 19.54 -12.74 3.78
C GLY A 139 20.83 -11.93 3.63
N LYS A 140 20.86 -11.10 2.63
CA LYS A 140 21.97 -10.16 2.40
C LYS A 140 21.92 -8.97 3.36
N HIS A 141 20.72 -8.54 3.75
CA HIS A 141 20.47 -7.33 4.54
C HIS A 141 19.88 -7.65 5.92
N TYR A 142 19.13 -8.73 6.03
CA TYR A 142 18.50 -9.13 7.29
C TYR A 142 18.89 -10.54 7.70
N HIS A 143 19.23 -10.68 8.98
CA HIS A 143 19.53 -11.96 9.61
C HIS A 143 18.59 -12.16 10.79
N VAL A 144 17.72 -13.17 10.71
CA VAL A 144 16.70 -13.46 11.72
C VAL A 144 16.89 -14.88 12.22
N LYS A 145 16.84 -15.08 13.54
CA LYS A 145 16.92 -16.40 14.18
C LYS A 145 15.74 -16.57 15.14
N LEU A 146 14.55 -16.72 14.59
CA LEU A 146 13.35 -16.95 15.39
C LEU A 146 13.33 -18.30 16.07
N THR A 147 14.16 -19.26 15.64
CA THR A 147 14.34 -20.54 16.32
C THR A 147 14.92 -20.38 17.74
N LEU A 148 15.57 -19.24 18.04
CA LEU A 148 16.08 -18.91 19.37
C LEU A 148 15.05 -18.22 20.28
N LEU A 149 13.91 -17.78 19.73
CA LEU A 149 12.89 -17.05 20.48
C LEU A 149 11.75 -18.00 20.88
N ASP A 150 11.41 -18.00 22.15
CA ASP A 150 10.25 -18.74 22.63
C ASP A 150 8.96 -18.16 22.05
N GLN A 151 8.08 -19.03 21.56
CA GLN A 151 6.83 -18.66 20.91
C GLN A 151 5.88 -17.86 21.82
N GLN A 152 6.03 -17.93 23.14
CA GLN A 152 5.26 -17.08 24.07
C GLN A 152 5.50 -15.59 23.88
N TYR A 153 6.65 -15.20 23.33
CA TYR A 153 7.01 -13.80 23.01
C TYR A 153 6.59 -13.35 21.61
N TYR A 154 6.04 -14.27 20.81
CA TYR A 154 5.52 -13.90 19.49
C TYR A 154 4.26 -13.05 19.64
N PRO A 155 4.05 -12.05 18.78
CA PRO A 155 2.76 -11.34 18.74
C PRO A 155 1.63 -12.34 18.42
N PRO A 156 0.39 -12.04 18.80
CA PRO A 156 -0.75 -12.85 18.38
C PRO A 156 -0.83 -12.91 16.84
N LYS A 157 -1.59 -13.87 16.30
CA LYS A 157 -1.82 -13.94 14.86
C LYS A 157 -2.61 -12.70 14.40
N PRO A 158 -2.38 -12.22 13.16
CA PRO A 158 -3.30 -11.26 12.57
C PRO A 158 -4.71 -11.85 12.45
N ILE A 159 -5.72 -10.97 12.41
CA ILE A 159 -7.12 -11.35 12.15
C ILE A 159 -7.23 -11.92 10.72
N GLN A 160 -6.59 -11.26 9.77
CA GLN A 160 -6.61 -11.67 8.37
C GLN A 160 -5.76 -12.92 8.15
N GLN A 161 -6.32 -13.92 7.48
CA GLN A 161 -5.66 -15.18 7.18
C GLN A 161 -5.59 -15.42 5.67
N PRO A 162 -4.51 -16.00 5.15
CA PRO A 162 -3.34 -16.54 5.86
C PRO A 162 -2.37 -15.45 6.37
N ARG A 163 -2.58 -14.19 5.98
CA ARG A 163 -1.76 -13.03 6.37
C ARG A 163 -2.50 -11.71 6.10
N ILE A 164 -1.98 -10.61 6.63
CA ILE A 164 -2.35 -9.25 6.21
C ILE A 164 -2.00 -9.10 4.72
N PRO A 165 -2.91 -8.59 3.87
CA PRO A 165 -2.63 -8.35 2.46
C PRO A 165 -1.43 -7.42 2.26
N LEU A 166 -0.46 -7.86 1.45
CA LEU A 166 0.73 -7.11 1.08
C LEU A 166 0.57 -6.53 -0.31
N TRP A 167 0.64 -5.21 -0.45
CA TRP A 167 0.69 -4.54 -1.73
C TRP A 167 2.06 -3.92 -1.97
N THR A 168 2.50 -3.84 -3.22
CA THR A 168 3.82 -3.27 -3.56
C THR A 168 3.77 -2.55 -4.91
N PRO A 169 4.57 -1.47 -5.11
CA PRO A 169 4.68 -0.84 -6.40
C PRO A 169 5.24 -1.78 -7.47
N LEU A 170 4.59 -1.81 -8.62
CA LEU A 170 5.07 -2.47 -9.83
C LEU A 170 5.55 -1.44 -10.83
N ILE A 171 6.86 -1.43 -11.11
CA ILE A 171 7.38 -0.76 -12.30
C ILE A 171 7.27 -1.75 -13.47
N TRP A 172 6.21 -1.60 -14.28
CA TRP A 172 5.94 -2.50 -15.39
C TRP A 172 7.14 -2.58 -16.34
N ARG A 173 7.49 -3.80 -16.75
CA ARG A 173 8.65 -4.21 -17.58
C ARG A 173 10.00 -4.29 -16.86
N ARG A 174 10.09 -4.11 -15.54
CA ARG A 174 11.27 -4.48 -14.75
C ARG A 174 11.09 -5.87 -14.17
N GLU A 175 11.91 -6.84 -14.60
CA GLU A 175 11.75 -8.28 -14.24
C GLU A 175 11.69 -8.49 -12.72
N LYS A 176 12.64 -7.94 -11.96
CA LYS A 176 12.61 -8.07 -10.48
C LYS A 176 11.35 -7.48 -9.82
N SER A 177 10.78 -6.43 -10.39
CA SER A 177 9.52 -5.87 -9.90
C SER A 177 8.35 -6.81 -10.21
N LYS A 178 8.37 -7.47 -11.37
CA LYS A 178 7.37 -8.48 -11.77
C LYS A 178 7.46 -9.75 -10.92
N GLU A 179 8.66 -10.20 -10.59
CA GLU A 179 8.86 -11.35 -9.69
C GLU A 179 8.33 -11.05 -8.28
N ARG A 180 8.59 -9.84 -7.78
CA ARG A 180 8.15 -9.39 -6.45
C ARG A 180 6.63 -9.46 -6.27
N ILE A 181 5.88 -8.92 -7.22
CA ILE A 181 4.42 -8.87 -7.10
C ILE A 181 3.78 -10.26 -7.02
N LEU A 182 4.42 -11.30 -7.54
CA LEU A 182 3.90 -12.67 -7.45
C LEU A 182 3.90 -13.22 -6.02
N LYS A 183 4.70 -12.61 -5.13
CA LYS A 183 4.74 -12.91 -3.70
C LYS A 183 3.76 -12.06 -2.87
N CYS A 184 3.06 -11.11 -3.50
CA CYS A 184 2.17 -10.14 -2.86
C CYS A 184 0.69 -10.45 -3.15
N ASP A 185 -0.20 -9.68 -2.52
CA ASP A 185 -1.66 -9.78 -2.67
C ASP A 185 -2.23 -8.59 -3.46
N GLY A 186 -1.38 -7.70 -3.94
CA GLY A 186 -1.74 -6.62 -4.83
C GLY A 186 -0.56 -5.75 -5.24
N LEU A 187 -0.81 -4.87 -6.18
CA LEU A 187 0.20 -3.98 -6.74
C LEU A 187 -0.35 -2.58 -7.02
N PHE A 188 0.51 -1.57 -6.84
CA PHE A 188 0.31 -0.23 -7.38
C PHE A 188 1.00 -0.15 -8.74
N VAL A 189 0.26 0.21 -9.79
CA VAL A 189 0.83 0.22 -11.15
C VAL A 189 1.58 1.52 -11.39
N GLU A 190 2.87 1.41 -11.70
CA GLU A 190 3.72 2.51 -12.14
C GLU A 190 4.34 2.21 -13.51
N LYS A 191 4.36 3.18 -14.38
CA LYS A 191 5.01 3.06 -15.69
C LYS A 191 6.02 4.19 -15.88
N TRP A 192 7.22 3.81 -16.27
CA TRP A 192 8.34 4.73 -16.46
C TRP A 192 8.95 4.52 -17.83
N SER A 193 9.41 5.60 -18.46
CA SER A 193 10.20 5.53 -19.68
C SER A 193 11.65 5.12 -19.40
N VAL A 194 12.39 4.79 -20.44
CA VAL A 194 13.82 4.38 -20.33
C VAL A 194 14.69 5.50 -19.74
N ASP A 195 14.32 6.75 -20.00
CA ASP A 195 14.97 7.96 -19.47
C ASP A 195 14.50 8.36 -18.06
N GLY A 196 13.68 7.50 -17.41
CA GLY A 196 13.28 7.69 -16.01
C GLY A 196 12.15 8.70 -15.80
N LYS A 197 11.35 9.00 -16.83
CA LYS A 197 10.16 9.86 -16.69
C LYS A 197 8.89 9.03 -16.50
N PRO A 198 7.93 9.50 -15.69
CA PRO A 198 6.63 8.86 -15.60
C PRO A 198 5.94 8.78 -16.96
N LYS A 199 5.29 7.67 -17.21
CA LYS A 199 4.42 7.48 -18.39
C LYS A 199 3.02 7.11 -17.96
N GLU A 200 2.05 7.51 -18.76
CA GLU A 200 0.67 7.13 -18.54
C GLU A 200 0.51 5.60 -18.67
N VAL A 201 -0.18 5.01 -17.70
CA VAL A 201 -0.63 3.63 -17.73
C VAL A 201 -1.85 3.54 -18.65
N THR A 202 -1.93 2.51 -19.46
CA THR A 202 -3.06 2.30 -20.38
C THR A 202 -3.89 1.07 -19.96
N PRO A 203 -5.17 0.98 -20.36
CA PRO A 203 -5.96 -0.24 -20.15
C PRO A 203 -5.30 -1.49 -20.73
N GLN A 204 -4.50 -1.37 -21.79
CA GLN A 204 -3.76 -2.49 -22.36
C GLN A 204 -2.63 -2.96 -21.42
N ASP A 205 -1.90 -2.03 -20.77
CA ASP A 205 -0.91 -2.40 -19.76
C ASP A 205 -1.55 -3.20 -18.62
N ILE A 206 -2.75 -2.81 -18.17
CA ILE A 206 -3.49 -3.52 -17.11
C ILE A 206 -3.84 -4.96 -17.55
N ARG A 207 -4.34 -5.13 -18.78
CA ARG A 207 -4.63 -6.49 -19.29
C ARG A 207 -3.39 -7.37 -19.35
N GLU A 208 -2.26 -6.81 -19.78
CA GLU A 208 -0.97 -7.52 -19.80
C GLU A 208 -0.49 -7.89 -18.39
N ILE A 209 -0.59 -6.96 -17.43
CA ILE A 209 -0.25 -7.20 -16.01
C ILE A 209 -1.15 -8.30 -15.44
N LYS A 210 -2.45 -8.20 -15.64
CA LYS A 210 -3.43 -9.21 -15.19
C LYS A 210 -3.11 -10.59 -15.73
N ALA A 211 -2.92 -10.70 -17.04
CA ALA A 211 -2.56 -11.96 -17.68
C ALA A 211 -1.24 -12.53 -17.15
N TYR A 212 -0.25 -11.68 -16.90
CA TYR A 212 1.02 -12.10 -16.30
C TYR A 212 0.85 -12.65 -14.88
N VAL A 213 0.07 -11.99 -14.04
CA VAL A 213 -0.21 -12.44 -12.67
C VAL A 213 -0.98 -13.76 -12.68
N GLU A 214 -2.04 -13.87 -13.49
CA GLU A 214 -2.84 -15.08 -13.62
C GLU A 214 -2.03 -16.30 -14.11
N ALA A 215 -1.05 -16.08 -14.97
CA ALA A 215 -0.19 -17.13 -15.49
C ALA A 215 0.94 -17.57 -14.54
N ASN A 216 1.39 -16.71 -13.63
CA ASN A 216 2.64 -16.96 -12.89
C ASN A 216 2.48 -16.97 -11.37
N ARG A 217 1.41 -16.37 -10.81
CA ARG A 217 1.21 -16.34 -9.37
C ARG A 217 0.66 -17.66 -8.85
N THR A 218 1.30 -18.21 -7.83
CA THR A 218 0.91 -19.48 -7.20
C THR A 218 0.09 -19.33 -5.92
N LEU A 219 0.05 -18.13 -5.34
CA LEU A 219 -0.76 -17.86 -4.16
C LEU A 219 -2.25 -17.86 -4.52
N THR A 220 -3.07 -18.42 -3.63
CA THR A 220 -4.53 -18.54 -3.82
C THR A 220 -5.32 -17.38 -3.19
N THR A 221 -4.65 -16.49 -2.48
CA THR A 221 -5.26 -15.27 -1.93
C THR A 221 -5.74 -14.34 -3.06
N PRO A 222 -6.79 -13.54 -2.85
CA PRO A 222 -7.20 -12.50 -3.79
C PRO A 222 -6.02 -11.63 -4.20
N PHE A 223 -6.08 -11.08 -5.42
CA PHE A 223 -5.03 -10.21 -5.93
C PHE A 223 -5.64 -8.91 -6.45
N ASP A 224 -5.14 -7.79 -5.94
CA ASP A 224 -5.60 -6.47 -6.32
C ASP A 224 -4.66 -5.78 -7.31
N ILE A 225 -5.25 -5.17 -8.34
CA ILE A 225 -4.57 -4.27 -9.28
C ILE A 225 -5.06 -2.86 -8.98
N VAL A 226 -4.15 -2.05 -8.42
CA VAL A 226 -4.46 -0.71 -7.95
C VAL A 226 -3.92 0.32 -8.93
N LEU A 227 -4.78 1.21 -9.37
CA LEU A 227 -4.39 2.39 -10.16
C LEU A 227 -4.74 3.65 -9.38
N SER A 228 -3.83 4.61 -9.38
CA SER A 228 -4.06 5.91 -8.77
C SER A 228 -4.19 7.02 -9.81
N SER A 229 -4.91 8.07 -9.44
CA SER A 229 -5.04 9.31 -10.20
C SER A 229 -4.75 10.52 -9.31
N GLY A 230 -4.08 11.54 -9.86
CA GLY A 230 -3.84 12.78 -9.14
C GLY A 230 -5.08 13.70 -9.11
N ALA A 231 -5.07 14.69 -8.21
CA ALA A 231 -6.18 15.64 -8.00
C ALA A 231 -6.67 16.34 -9.28
N ALA A 232 -5.75 16.69 -10.18
CA ALA A 232 -6.11 17.35 -11.45
C ALA A 232 -6.90 16.44 -12.40
N GLU A 233 -6.71 15.12 -12.30
CA GLU A 233 -7.47 14.15 -13.10
C GLU A 233 -8.86 13.93 -12.52
N VAL A 234 -8.98 13.91 -11.21
CA VAL A 234 -10.23 13.71 -10.46
C VAL A 234 -11.29 14.74 -10.86
N GLU A 235 -10.88 15.97 -11.13
CA GLU A 235 -11.78 17.08 -11.48
C GLU A 235 -12.16 17.13 -12.97
N SER A 236 -11.64 16.23 -13.81
CA SER A 236 -11.87 16.27 -15.26
C SER A 236 -13.21 15.66 -15.67
N ALA A 237 -13.87 16.25 -16.69
CA ALA A 237 -15.12 15.71 -17.23
C ALA A 237 -14.97 14.31 -17.86
N GLN A 238 -13.75 13.94 -18.25
CA GLN A 238 -13.41 12.65 -18.86
C GLN A 238 -13.06 11.57 -17.81
N HIS A 239 -13.00 11.93 -16.54
CA HIS A 239 -12.55 11.06 -15.46
C HIS A 239 -13.37 9.76 -15.38
N ARG A 240 -14.69 9.86 -15.49
CA ARG A 240 -15.58 8.69 -15.39
C ARG A 240 -15.34 7.64 -16.48
N ASP A 241 -15.24 8.09 -17.74
CA ASP A 241 -15.00 7.19 -18.88
C ASP A 241 -13.63 6.51 -18.76
N LYS A 242 -12.65 7.25 -18.26
CA LYS A 242 -11.33 6.73 -17.95
C LYS A 242 -11.43 5.61 -16.91
N ILE A 243 -12.09 5.84 -15.77
CA ILE A 243 -12.29 4.84 -14.71
C ILE A 243 -12.93 3.57 -15.26
N LEU A 244 -14.02 3.69 -16.03
CA LEU A 244 -14.72 2.54 -16.61
C LEU A 244 -13.81 1.71 -17.53
N SER A 245 -13.01 2.36 -18.37
CA SER A 245 -12.08 1.67 -19.27
C SER A 245 -11.01 0.85 -18.53
N PHE A 246 -10.56 1.34 -17.37
CA PHE A 246 -9.61 0.64 -16.51
C PHE A 246 -10.27 -0.48 -15.69
N GLN A 247 -11.51 -0.28 -15.25
CA GLN A 247 -12.30 -1.33 -14.60
C GLN A 247 -12.49 -2.53 -15.54
N GLU A 248 -12.86 -2.27 -16.80
CA GLU A 248 -13.00 -3.32 -17.83
C GLU A 248 -11.67 -4.01 -18.13
N ALA A 249 -10.54 -3.30 -18.00
CA ALA A 249 -9.22 -3.88 -18.16
C ALA A 249 -8.79 -4.79 -16.99
N GLY A 250 -9.41 -4.63 -15.80
CA GLY A 250 -9.16 -5.48 -14.64
C GLY A 250 -8.60 -4.76 -13.42
N VAL A 251 -8.64 -3.42 -13.37
CA VAL A 251 -8.35 -2.67 -12.13
C VAL A 251 -9.40 -3.03 -11.08
N THR A 252 -8.95 -3.36 -9.86
CA THR A 252 -9.81 -3.71 -8.73
C THR A 252 -9.96 -2.57 -7.74
N TRP A 253 -8.99 -1.64 -7.71
CA TRP A 253 -9.00 -0.45 -6.87
C TRP A 253 -8.64 0.79 -7.69
N TRP A 254 -9.42 1.82 -7.53
CA TRP A 254 -9.13 3.17 -8.00
C TRP A 254 -8.87 4.06 -6.78
N ILE A 255 -7.64 4.61 -6.67
CA ILE A 255 -7.27 5.48 -5.55
C ILE A 255 -7.03 6.88 -6.07
N GLU A 256 -7.69 7.87 -5.48
CA GLU A 256 -7.50 9.27 -5.80
C GLU A 256 -6.50 9.90 -4.85
N GLU A 257 -5.42 10.46 -5.39
CA GLU A 257 -4.32 11.05 -4.63
C GLU A 257 -4.52 12.57 -4.51
N LEU A 258 -4.71 13.05 -3.28
CA LEU A 258 -4.99 14.46 -2.99
C LEU A 258 -3.80 15.16 -2.30
N TRP A 259 -2.56 14.94 -2.80
CA TRP A 259 -1.33 15.42 -2.14
C TRP A 259 -1.18 16.94 -2.12
N ASP A 260 -1.57 17.64 -3.19
CA ASP A 260 -1.36 19.08 -3.37
C ASP A 260 -2.66 19.89 -3.28
N VAL A 261 -3.56 19.46 -2.40
CA VAL A 261 -4.91 20.06 -2.24
C VAL A 261 -5.06 20.64 -0.84
N THR A 262 -5.77 21.77 -0.70
CA THR A 262 -6.06 22.34 0.62
C THR A 262 -6.99 21.43 1.43
N GLN A 263 -6.92 21.53 2.75
CA GLN A 263 -7.73 20.71 3.64
C GLN A 263 -9.24 20.88 3.37
N GLU A 264 -9.70 22.08 3.09
CA GLU A 264 -11.12 22.38 2.80
C GLU A 264 -11.58 21.61 1.55
N ARG A 265 -10.76 21.61 0.49
CA ARG A 265 -11.06 20.87 -0.75
C ARG A 265 -11.00 19.37 -0.56
N VAL A 266 -10.08 18.87 0.29
CA VAL A 266 -10.05 17.45 0.66
C VAL A 266 -11.38 17.05 1.31
N ILE A 267 -11.84 17.80 2.31
CA ILE A 267 -13.10 17.52 3.00
C ILE A 267 -14.31 17.62 2.06
N GLU A 268 -14.33 18.60 1.17
CA GLU A 268 -15.38 18.74 0.15
C GLU A 268 -15.40 17.53 -0.79
N HIS A 269 -14.24 17.08 -1.25
CA HIS A 269 -14.11 15.93 -2.13
C HIS A 269 -14.54 14.62 -1.42
N ILE A 270 -14.13 14.41 -0.18
CA ILE A 270 -14.58 13.26 0.63
C ILE A 270 -16.11 13.19 0.67
N ARG A 271 -16.79 14.32 0.94
CA ARG A 271 -18.25 14.41 1.04
C ARG A 271 -19.00 14.14 -0.26
N GLN A 272 -18.36 14.35 -1.41
CA GLN A 272 -18.94 13.99 -2.71
C GLN A 272 -19.12 12.48 -2.87
N GLY A 273 -18.32 11.70 -2.13
CA GLY A 273 -18.29 10.25 -2.22
C GLY A 273 -17.59 9.73 -3.48
N PRO A 274 -17.40 8.41 -3.57
CA PRO A 274 -16.70 7.79 -4.70
C PRO A 274 -17.44 8.01 -6.03
N PRO A 275 -16.73 7.98 -7.17
CA PRO A 275 -17.34 8.07 -8.49
C PRO A 275 -18.43 7.01 -8.66
N LYS A 276 -19.67 7.44 -8.87
CA LYS A 276 -20.79 6.51 -9.07
C LYS A 276 -20.67 5.88 -10.45
N ALA A 277 -20.41 4.57 -10.52
CA ALA A 277 -20.72 3.79 -11.70
C ALA A 277 -22.24 3.84 -11.90
N LYS A 278 -22.68 4.33 -13.05
CA LYS A 278 -24.11 4.23 -13.44
C LYS A 278 -24.41 2.85 -13.94
#